data_12ee5f7ed9fa485f8cd0a0e861e01134
#
_entry.id   12ee5f7ed9fa485f8cd0a0e861e01134
#
_cell.length_a   1.000
_cell.length_b   1.000
_cell.length_c   1.000
_cell.angle_alpha   90.00
_cell.angle_beta   90.00
_cell.angle_gamma   90.00
#
_symmetry.space_group_name_H-M   'P 1'
#
loop_
_entity.id
_entity.type
_entity.pdbx_description
1 polymer ?
#
loop_
_entity_poly.entity_id
_entity_poly.type
_entity_poly.pdbx_seq_one_letter_code
_entity_poly.pdbx_strand_id
1 'polypeptide(L)'
;QRQMCIRDSFDDYIMSPNESLILIQTDTKPIYRHSFTANYYIFNVKNNKMEPLSTGGPQQVPLFSPDGNQIAFVRNNNIYLVKLLFNNSESQITTDGKYNEVLNGIPDWVYEEEFGFNRAFDFSADSKMIAYIRFDESKVPMYSFPLYKGKSPSLDQYATYPGEYEYKYPMPGIDNSKVSVHTFDIKSKVTRKIDLPLDEDGYIPRIKFTLSLIHI
;
A
#
# COMPACT_ATOMS: atom_id res chain seq x y z
N GLN A 1 21.39 23.20 13.19
CA GLN A 1 21.09 23.13 14.63
C GLN A 1 19.66 23.58 14.97
N ARG A 2 18.64 23.20 14.22
CA ARG A 2 17.21 23.44 14.55
C ARG A 2 16.25 22.51 13.78
N GLN A 3 16.58 21.23 13.70
CA GLN A 3 15.65 20.23 13.14
C GLN A 3 15.26 19.17 14.15
N MET A 4 15.32 19.48 15.44
CA MET A 4 14.81 18.62 16.49
C MET A 4 13.61 19.26 17.20
N CYS A 5 12.68 19.82 16.47
CA CYS A 5 11.29 19.73 16.87
C CYS A 5 10.71 18.53 16.12
N ILE A 6 11.12 17.36 16.53
CA ILE A 6 10.35 16.15 16.29
C ILE A 6 8.97 16.48 16.82
N ARG A 7 7.96 16.30 16.02
CA ARG A 7 6.57 16.34 16.46
C ARG A 7 6.50 15.54 17.76
N ASP A 8 5.91 16.10 18.77
CA ASP A 8 5.76 15.48 20.09
C ASP A 8 4.92 14.19 20.05
N SER A 9 4.45 13.77 18.85
CA SER A 9 3.68 12.56 18.62
C SER A 9 3.93 12.01 17.21
N PHE A 10 4.04 10.70 17.11
CA PHE A 10 3.95 9.91 15.87
C PHE A 10 2.79 8.93 16.02
N ASP A 11 2.22 8.49 14.90
CA ASP A 11 1.02 7.66 14.89
C ASP A 11 1.38 6.18 15.14
N ASP A 12 2.48 5.70 14.50
CA ASP A 12 2.95 4.32 14.63
C ASP A 12 4.40 4.20 14.13
N TYR A 13 5.02 3.03 14.30
CA TYR A 13 6.36 2.74 13.80
C TYR A 13 6.53 1.29 13.33
N ILE A 14 7.46 1.06 12.40
CA ILE A 14 7.85 -0.26 11.89
C ILE A 14 9.36 -0.40 12.02
N MET A 15 9.82 -1.46 12.67
CA MET A 15 11.24 -1.73 12.86
C MET A 15 11.79 -2.58 11.70
N SER A 16 13.00 -2.25 11.23
CA SER A 16 13.68 -3.09 10.23
C SER A 16 14.07 -4.45 10.82
N PRO A 17 14.21 -5.52 10.01
CA PRO A 17 14.55 -6.85 10.48
C PRO A 17 15.84 -6.93 11.30
N ASN A 18 16.80 -6.04 11.04
CA ASN A 18 18.09 -5.94 11.74
C ASN A 18 18.10 -4.89 12.85
N GLU A 19 16.94 -4.30 13.19
CA GLU A 19 16.73 -3.29 14.23
C GLU A 19 17.60 -2.01 14.09
N SER A 20 18.19 -1.79 12.92
CA SER A 20 19.06 -0.63 12.68
C SER A 20 18.30 0.61 12.21
N LEU A 21 17.11 0.41 11.65
CA LEU A 21 16.24 1.45 11.10
C LEU A 21 14.83 1.33 11.67
N ILE A 22 14.17 2.46 11.82
CA ILE A 22 12.77 2.55 12.20
C ILE A 22 12.05 3.40 11.16
N LEU A 23 10.93 2.92 10.64
CA LEU A 23 9.98 3.74 9.89
C LEU A 23 9.01 4.36 10.88
N ILE A 24 9.01 5.68 10.96
CA ILE A 24 8.09 6.45 11.80
C ILE A 24 6.93 6.92 10.93
N GLN A 25 5.71 6.63 11.36
CA GLN A 25 4.47 7.00 10.69
C GLN A 25 3.89 8.28 11.28
N THR A 26 3.47 9.20 10.42
CA THR A 26 2.82 10.46 10.80
C THR A 26 1.74 10.84 9.80
N ASP A 27 0.86 11.76 10.17
CA ASP A 27 -0.18 12.33 9.29
C ASP A 27 -1.09 11.26 8.67
N THR A 28 -1.48 10.27 9.46
CA THR A 28 -2.34 9.18 9.02
C THR A 28 -3.73 9.68 8.61
N LYS A 29 -4.13 9.33 7.40
CA LYS A 29 -5.46 9.65 6.86
C LYS A 29 -6.13 8.37 6.41
N PRO A 30 -7.26 7.97 7.02
CA PRO A 30 -7.98 6.76 6.66
C PRO A 30 -8.53 6.84 5.24
N ILE A 31 -8.57 5.69 4.56
CA ILE A 31 -9.23 5.48 3.26
C ILE A 31 -10.50 4.66 3.51
N TYR A 32 -10.34 3.42 3.98
CA TYR A 32 -11.41 2.53 4.37
C TYR A 32 -11.21 2.11 5.84
N ARG A 33 -11.69 0.93 6.23
CA ARG A 33 -11.60 0.43 7.61
C ARG A 33 -10.17 0.17 8.07
N HIS A 34 -9.33 -0.37 7.18
CA HIS A 34 -7.96 -0.80 7.49
C HIS A 34 -6.90 -0.02 6.70
N SER A 35 -7.27 0.47 5.52
CA SER A 35 -6.35 1.21 4.66
C SER A 35 -6.28 2.69 5.03
N PHE A 36 -5.10 3.24 4.86
CA PHE A 36 -4.81 4.65 5.10
C PHE A 36 -3.59 5.09 4.30
N THR A 37 -3.46 6.38 4.11
CA THR A 37 -2.22 7.03 3.68
C THR A 37 -1.53 7.67 4.88
N ALA A 38 -0.20 7.69 4.88
CA ALA A 38 0.59 8.36 5.89
C ALA A 38 1.91 8.88 5.31
N ASN A 39 2.57 9.78 6.02
CA ASN A 39 3.95 10.14 5.74
C ASN A 39 4.88 9.27 6.58
N TYR A 40 5.91 8.70 5.93
CA TYR A 40 6.87 7.85 6.60
C TYR A 40 8.26 8.47 6.59
N TYR A 41 8.97 8.33 7.71
CA TYR A 41 10.34 8.79 7.88
C TYR A 41 11.23 7.62 8.29
N ILE A 42 12.40 7.52 7.68
CA ILE A 42 13.43 6.53 8.03
C ILE A 42 14.29 7.15 9.13
N PHE A 43 14.25 6.56 10.31
CA PHE A 43 15.12 6.93 11.42
C PHE A 43 16.24 5.90 11.56
N ASN A 44 17.49 6.36 11.48
CA ASN A 44 18.66 5.51 11.69
C ASN A 44 19.09 5.58 13.16
N VAL A 45 18.97 4.44 13.86
CA VAL A 45 19.23 4.32 15.30
C VAL A 45 20.69 4.62 15.66
N LYS A 46 21.66 4.29 14.78
CA LYS A 46 23.09 4.43 15.09
C LYS A 46 23.57 5.89 15.06
N ASN A 47 23.07 6.68 14.13
CA ASN A 47 23.54 8.05 13.91
C ASN A 47 22.49 9.11 14.23
N ASN A 48 21.32 8.71 14.73
CA ASN A 48 20.18 9.58 15.05
C ASN A 48 19.73 10.46 13.87
N LYS A 49 19.90 9.99 12.63
CA LYS A 49 19.50 10.72 11.44
C LYS A 49 18.09 10.29 11.03
N MET A 50 17.26 11.26 10.69
CA MET A 50 15.90 11.04 10.19
C MET A 50 15.74 11.69 8.82
N GLU A 51 15.20 10.93 7.86
CA GLU A 51 14.96 11.35 6.49
C GLU A 51 13.57 10.88 6.04
N PRO A 52 12.86 11.62 5.17
CA PRO A 52 11.60 11.13 4.62
C PRO A 52 11.84 9.86 3.78
N LEU A 53 10.91 8.90 3.86
CA LEU A 53 10.94 7.70 2.99
C LEU A 53 10.79 8.09 1.54
N SER A 54 9.93 9.07 1.24
CA SER A 54 9.68 9.59 -0.09
C SER A 54 9.30 11.06 -0.01
N THR A 55 9.66 11.82 -1.03
CA THR A 55 9.26 13.23 -1.21
C THR A 55 8.08 13.38 -2.19
N GLY A 56 7.60 12.28 -2.78
CA GLY A 56 6.55 12.28 -3.79
C GLY A 56 5.12 12.32 -3.25
N GLY A 57 4.93 12.43 -1.94
CA GLY A 57 3.62 12.47 -1.28
C GLY A 57 3.38 11.27 -0.35
N PRO A 58 2.18 11.18 0.27
CA PRO A 58 1.85 10.15 1.25
C PRO A 58 1.96 8.73 0.67
N GLN A 59 2.34 7.79 1.52
CA GLN A 59 2.56 6.39 1.18
C GLN A 59 1.53 5.49 1.88
N GLN A 60 1.37 4.28 1.36
CA GLN A 60 0.58 3.21 1.95
C GLN A 60 1.44 1.97 2.14
N VAL A 61 1.18 1.23 3.19
CA VAL A 61 1.64 -0.13 3.48
C VAL A 61 3.14 -0.39 3.24
N PRO A 62 4.06 0.45 3.76
CA PRO A 62 5.48 0.22 3.58
C PRO A 62 5.91 -1.10 4.21
N LEU A 63 6.86 -1.77 3.56
CA LEU A 63 7.42 -3.05 3.99
C LEU A 63 8.93 -3.06 3.77
N PHE A 64 9.68 -3.38 4.82
CA PHE A 64 11.10 -3.70 4.69
C PHE A 64 11.31 -5.03 3.95
N SER A 65 12.32 -5.09 3.10
CA SER A 65 12.82 -6.38 2.61
C SER A 65 13.40 -7.22 3.75
N PRO A 66 13.39 -8.56 3.66
CA PRO A 66 13.95 -9.45 4.68
C PRO A 66 15.41 -9.15 5.05
N ASP A 67 16.23 -8.67 4.12
CA ASP A 67 17.61 -8.25 4.36
C ASP A 67 17.75 -6.85 4.97
N GLY A 68 16.64 -6.11 5.10
CA GLY A 68 16.62 -4.76 5.68
C GLY A 68 17.22 -3.67 4.80
N ASN A 69 17.57 -3.94 3.54
CA ASN A 69 18.26 -3.01 2.64
C ASN A 69 17.34 -2.26 1.69
N GLN A 70 16.06 -2.62 1.67
CA GLN A 70 15.08 -2.05 0.76
C GLN A 70 13.75 -1.84 1.49
N ILE A 71 12.95 -0.89 1.00
CA ILE A 71 11.57 -0.68 1.43
C ILE A 71 10.69 -0.56 0.20
N ALA A 72 9.65 -1.38 0.11
CA ALA A 72 8.60 -1.23 -0.88
C ALA A 72 7.37 -0.57 -0.24
N PHE A 73 6.68 0.27 -0.99
CA PHE A 73 5.43 0.92 -0.56
C PHE A 73 4.54 1.21 -1.76
N VAL A 74 3.29 1.58 -1.52
CA VAL A 74 2.37 2.01 -2.57
C VAL A 74 2.12 3.52 -2.46
N ARG A 75 2.08 4.19 -3.60
CA ARG A 75 1.68 5.57 -3.76
C ARG A 75 0.92 5.73 -5.09
N ASN A 76 -0.24 6.40 -5.05
CA ASN A 76 -1.09 6.57 -6.23
C ASN A 76 -1.33 5.26 -6.98
N ASN A 77 -1.72 4.20 -6.26
CA ASN A 77 -2.01 2.85 -6.77
C ASN A 77 -0.83 2.16 -7.48
N ASN A 78 0.38 2.65 -7.31
CA ASN A 78 1.59 2.06 -7.87
C ASN A 78 2.60 1.68 -6.79
N ILE A 79 3.32 0.58 -7.02
CA ILE A 79 4.37 0.11 -6.14
C ILE A 79 5.66 0.87 -6.44
N TYR A 80 6.33 1.30 -5.38
CA TYR A 80 7.64 1.94 -5.38
C TYR A 80 8.63 1.15 -4.53
N LEU A 81 9.90 1.23 -4.88
CA LEU A 81 10.99 0.60 -4.15
C LEU A 81 12.06 1.64 -3.82
N VAL A 82 12.43 1.73 -2.56
CA VAL A 82 13.56 2.53 -2.06
C VAL A 82 14.72 1.60 -1.73
N LYS A 83 15.90 1.85 -2.28
CA LYS A 83 17.15 1.14 -1.98
C LYS A 83 17.98 1.95 -0.99
N LEU A 84 18.05 1.50 0.27
CA LEU A 84 18.64 2.23 1.38
C LEU A 84 20.17 2.39 1.26
N LEU A 85 20.84 1.38 0.72
CA LEU A 85 22.29 1.41 0.50
C LEU A 85 22.73 2.37 -0.62
N PHE A 86 21.81 2.85 -1.43
CA PHE A 86 22.06 3.74 -2.57
C PHE A 86 21.47 5.12 -2.36
N ASN A 87 21.75 5.71 -1.18
CA ASN A 87 21.27 7.04 -0.80
C ASN A 87 19.73 7.17 -0.89
N ASN A 88 19.01 6.17 -0.40
CA ASN A 88 17.56 6.11 -0.43
C ASN A 88 16.96 6.32 -1.84
N SER A 89 17.61 5.73 -2.86
CA SER A 89 17.15 5.87 -4.24
C SER A 89 15.78 5.22 -4.44
N GLU A 90 14.79 6.03 -4.82
CA GLU A 90 13.45 5.60 -5.14
C GLU A 90 13.32 5.20 -6.62
N SER A 91 12.61 4.12 -6.89
CA SER A 91 12.23 3.70 -8.23
C SER A 91 10.79 3.22 -8.25
N GLN A 92 10.06 3.56 -9.32
CA GLN A 92 8.70 3.09 -9.55
C GLN A 92 8.74 1.70 -10.20
N ILE A 93 7.96 0.74 -9.66
CA ILE A 93 7.88 -0.63 -10.16
C ILE A 93 6.71 -0.79 -11.13
N THR A 94 5.53 -0.30 -10.77
CA THR A 94 4.32 -0.36 -11.60
C THR A 94 3.95 1.03 -12.07
N THR A 95 3.35 1.15 -13.27
CA THR A 95 3.05 2.45 -13.90
C THR A 95 1.60 2.57 -14.39
N ASP A 96 0.82 1.50 -14.28
CA ASP A 96 -0.56 1.43 -14.77
C ASP A 96 -1.60 1.68 -13.66
N GLY A 97 -1.14 1.91 -12.42
CA GLY A 97 -2.02 2.26 -11.29
C GLY A 97 -2.75 3.56 -11.55
N LYS A 98 -4.07 3.55 -11.40
CA LYS A 98 -4.95 4.68 -11.64
C LYS A 98 -6.15 4.63 -10.70
N TYR A 99 -6.51 5.78 -10.14
CA TYR A 99 -7.62 5.90 -9.21
C TYR A 99 -8.94 5.42 -9.84
N ASN A 100 -9.67 4.56 -9.11
CA ASN A 100 -10.91 3.90 -9.55
C ASN A 100 -10.80 3.02 -10.80
N GLU A 101 -9.60 2.61 -11.19
CA GLU A 101 -9.38 1.71 -12.33
C GLU A 101 -8.43 0.57 -11.99
N VAL A 102 -7.19 0.88 -11.56
CA VAL A 102 -6.17 -0.15 -11.33
C VAL A 102 -5.44 0.10 -10.03
N LEU A 103 -5.36 -0.94 -9.20
CA LEU A 103 -4.62 -0.95 -7.96
C LEU A 103 -3.49 -2.00 -8.04
N ASN A 104 -2.28 -1.61 -7.68
CA ASN A 104 -1.13 -2.51 -7.62
C ASN A 104 -0.62 -2.61 -6.19
N GLY A 105 -0.63 -3.82 -5.62
CA GLY A 105 -0.07 -4.08 -4.30
C GLY A 105 -0.90 -3.61 -3.10
N ILE A 106 -2.08 -3.08 -3.34
CA ILE A 106 -3.12 -2.78 -2.34
C ILE A 106 -4.44 -3.35 -2.82
N PRO A 107 -5.31 -3.82 -1.91
CA PRO A 107 -6.61 -4.39 -2.26
C PRO A 107 -7.62 -3.31 -2.65
N ASP A 108 -8.69 -3.73 -3.33
CA ASP A 108 -9.92 -2.97 -3.44
C ASP A 108 -10.75 -3.07 -2.15
N TRP A 109 -11.90 -2.41 -2.11
CA TRP A 109 -12.77 -2.39 -0.94
C TRP A 109 -13.23 -3.79 -0.52
N VAL A 110 -13.63 -4.66 -1.46
CA VAL A 110 -14.12 -6.02 -1.17
C VAL A 110 -13.04 -6.86 -0.51
N TYR A 111 -11.84 -6.86 -1.05
CA TYR A 111 -10.74 -7.65 -0.51
C TYR A 111 -10.28 -7.14 0.86
N GLU A 112 -10.33 -5.83 1.08
CA GLU A 112 -10.02 -5.26 2.39
C GLU A 112 -11.05 -5.68 3.45
N GLU A 113 -12.35 -5.57 3.15
CA GLU A 113 -13.42 -5.88 4.11
C GLU A 113 -13.59 -7.38 4.32
N GLU A 114 -13.61 -8.19 3.25
CA GLU A 114 -13.94 -9.61 3.34
C GLU A 114 -12.73 -10.48 3.71
N PHE A 115 -11.53 -10.15 3.25
CA PHE A 115 -10.31 -10.92 3.55
C PHE A 115 -9.40 -10.26 4.60
N GLY A 116 -9.70 -9.04 5.05
CA GLY A 116 -9.08 -8.41 6.21
C GLY A 116 -7.61 -8.02 6.01
N PHE A 117 -7.19 -7.60 4.81
CA PHE A 117 -5.83 -7.13 4.56
C PHE A 117 -5.80 -5.82 3.78
N ASN A 118 -4.74 -5.04 3.97
CA ASN A 118 -4.52 -3.76 3.29
C ASN A 118 -3.23 -3.74 2.45
N ARG A 119 -2.43 -4.82 2.45
CA ARG A 119 -1.22 -4.97 1.65
C ARG A 119 -1.30 -6.22 0.78
N ALA A 120 -1.21 -6.05 -0.53
CA ALA A 120 -1.31 -7.09 -1.53
C ALA A 120 0.03 -7.31 -2.26
N PHE A 121 1.17 -7.14 -1.59
CA PHE A 121 2.50 -7.48 -2.08
C PHE A 121 3.38 -8.03 -0.97
N ASP A 122 4.41 -8.78 -1.35
CA ASP A 122 5.40 -9.31 -0.42
C ASP A 122 6.76 -9.46 -1.11
N PHE A 123 7.86 -9.42 -0.32
CA PHE A 123 9.19 -9.72 -0.80
C PHE A 123 9.48 -11.22 -0.76
N SER A 124 10.30 -11.70 -1.70
CA SER A 124 10.92 -13.02 -1.57
C SER A 124 11.89 -13.07 -0.37
N ALA A 125 12.08 -14.24 0.20
CA ALA A 125 12.95 -14.45 1.37
C ALA A 125 14.40 -13.99 1.13
N ASP A 126 14.87 -14.03 -0.13
CA ASP A 126 16.21 -13.58 -0.54
C ASP A 126 16.23 -12.10 -0.95
N SER A 127 15.12 -11.36 -0.77
CA SER A 127 14.98 -9.93 -1.07
C SER A 127 15.23 -9.55 -2.54
N LYS A 128 15.14 -10.49 -3.49
CA LYS A 128 15.42 -10.26 -4.90
C LYS A 128 14.19 -10.05 -5.76
N MET A 129 13.01 -10.45 -5.25
CA MET A 129 11.75 -10.37 -5.98
C MET A 129 10.67 -9.73 -5.10
N ILE A 130 9.69 -9.12 -5.77
CA ILE A 130 8.42 -8.69 -5.18
C ILE A 130 7.31 -9.41 -5.93
N ALA A 131 6.42 -10.09 -5.21
CA ALA A 131 5.15 -10.57 -5.76
C ALA A 131 4.05 -9.60 -5.34
N TYR A 132 3.09 -9.36 -6.23
CA TYR A 132 1.95 -8.50 -5.93
C TYR A 132 0.70 -8.92 -6.67
N ILE A 133 -0.46 -8.59 -6.09
CA ILE A 133 -1.75 -8.71 -6.75
C ILE A 133 -2.05 -7.37 -7.42
N ARG A 134 -2.48 -7.43 -8.68
CA ARG A 134 -3.04 -6.33 -9.44
C ARG A 134 -4.55 -6.50 -9.48
N PHE A 135 -5.28 -5.46 -9.12
CA PHE A 135 -6.73 -5.39 -9.16
C PHE A 135 -7.14 -4.45 -10.28
N ASP A 136 -8.01 -4.89 -11.16
CA ASP A 136 -8.65 -4.07 -12.18
C ASP A 136 -10.11 -3.88 -11.80
N GLU A 137 -10.40 -2.73 -11.21
CA GLU A 137 -11.74 -2.34 -10.75
C GLU A 137 -12.46 -1.41 -11.75
N SER A 138 -11.95 -1.31 -12.99
CA SER A 138 -12.50 -0.39 -14.01
C SER A 138 -13.97 -0.66 -14.30
N LYS A 139 -14.41 -1.91 -14.23
CA LYS A 139 -15.81 -2.33 -14.46
C LYS A 139 -16.66 -2.31 -13.19
N VAL A 140 -16.06 -2.22 -12.01
CA VAL A 140 -16.81 -2.14 -10.75
C VAL A 140 -17.54 -0.79 -10.70
N PRO A 141 -18.85 -0.76 -10.40
CA PRO A 141 -19.60 0.49 -10.35
C PRO A 141 -19.20 1.35 -9.14
N MET A 142 -19.38 2.65 -9.28
CA MET A 142 -19.33 3.60 -8.17
C MET A 142 -20.61 3.53 -7.36
N TYR A 143 -20.47 3.65 -6.04
CA TYR A 143 -21.58 3.83 -5.13
C TYR A 143 -21.38 5.10 -4.31
N SER A 144 -22.43 5.92 -4.20
CA SER A 144 -22.42 7.17 -3.46
C SER A 144 -23.12 6.99 -2.10
N PHE A 145 -22.42 7.34 -1.03
CA PHE A 145 -22.94 7.39 0.33
C PHE A 145 -23.16 8.83 0.76
N PRO A 146 -24.37 9.20 1.24
CA PRO A 146 -24.58 10.54 1.75
C PRO A 146 -23.81 10.75 3.07
N LEU A 147 -23.14 11.89 3.17
CA LEU A 147 -22.46 12.34 4.38
C LEU A 147 -23.26 13.43 5.08
N TYR A 148 -23.50 13.21 6.36
CA TYR A 148 -24.18 14.16 7.22
C TYR A 148 -23.25 14.68 8.31
N LYS A 149 -23.62 15.78 8.96
CA LYS A 149 -22.91 16.29 10.14
C LYS A 149 -22.69 15.14 11.16
N GLY A 150 -21.45 14.95 11.58
CA GLY A 150 -21.06 13.95 12.55
C GLY A 150 -20.07 14.50 13.58
N LYS A 151 -19.90 13.78 14.68
CA LYS A 151 -18.93 14.12 15.73
C LYS A 151 -17.62 13.35 15.60
N SER A 152 -17.65 12.15 15.01
CA SER A 152 -16.49 11.31 14.86
C SER A 152 -16.62 10.45 13.57
N PRO A 153 -15.91 10.81 12.50
CA PRO A 153 -15.14 12.06 12.34
C PRO A 153 -16.03 13.32 12.36
N SER A 154 -15.42 14.47 12.63
CA SER A 154 -16.15 15.74 12.55
C SER A 154 -16.44 16.08 11.10
N LEU A 155 -17.71 16.21 10.77
CA LEU A 155 -18.23 16.56 9.45
C LEU A 155 -19.06 17.84 9.50
N ASP A 156 -18.56 18.84 10.20
CA ASP A 156 -19.26 20.12 10.43
C ASP A 156 -19.58 20.88 9.12
N GLN A 157 -18.80 20.64 8.07
CA GLN A 157 -19.07 21.18 6.72
C GLN A 157 -20.40 20.71 6.13
N TYR A 158 -20.94 19.58 6.59
CA TYR A 158 -22.22 19.02 6.14
C TYR A 158 -23.37 19.32 7.11
N ALA A 159 -23.24 20.39 7.91
CA ALA A 159 -24.27 20.77 8.89
C ALA A 159 -25.58 21.24 8.24
N THR A 160 -25.50 21.87 7.07
CA THR A 160 -26.66 22.45 6.37
C THR A 160 -27.08 21.61 5.17
N TYR A 161 -26.11 21.15 4.38
CA TYR A 161 -26.36 20.30 3.21
C TYR A 161 -25.53 19.02 3.33
N PRO A 162 -26.10 17.86 2.96
CA PRO A 162 -25.35 16.62 2.94
C PRO A 162 -24.21 16.69 1.90
N GLY A 163 -23.12 16.00 2.20
CA GLY A 163 -22.08 15.69 1.23
C GLY A 163 -22.24 14.29 0.65
N GLU A 164 -21.34 13.92 -0.23
CA GLU A 164 -21.29 12.60 -0.83
C GLU A 164 -19.89 12.01 -0.66
N TYR A 165 -19.83 10.70 -0.41
CA TYR A 165 -18.61 9.91 -0.43
C TYR A 165 -18.76 8.75 -1.40
N GLU A 166 -17.96 8.75 -2.45
CA GLU A 166 -18.06 7.79 -3.54
C GLU A 166 -16.83 6.89 -3.58
N TYR A 167 -17.06 5.59 -3.76
CA TYR A 167 -16.01 4.62 -4.05
C TYR A 167 -16.55 3.42 -4.81
N LYS A 168 -15.65 2.61 -5.36
CA LYS A 168 -15.99 1.36 -6.05
C LYS A 168 -16.60 0.37 -5.07
N TYR A 169 -17.86 -0.02 -5.32
CA TYR A 169 -18.59 -0.93 -4.45
C TYR A 169 -19.48 -1.88 -5.28
N PRO A 170 -19.08 -3.13 -5.43
CA PRO A 170 -19.88 -4.11 -6.14
C PRO A 170 -21.00 -4.60 -5.23
N MET A 171 -22.25 -4.36 -5.62
CA MET A 171 -23.39 -5.00 -4.98
C MET A 171 -23.50 -6.48 -5.43
N PRO A 172 -24.19 -7.35 -4.66
CA PRO A 172 -24.40 -8.73 -5.04
C PRO A 172 -24.93 -8.88 -6.49
N GLY A 173 -24.28 -9.71 -7.29
CA GLY A 173 -24.62 -9.94 -8.70
C GLY A 173 -24.01 -8.95 -9.69
N ILE A 174 -23.16 -8.03 -9.23
CA ILE A 174 -22.42 -7.10 -10.07
C ILE A 174 -20.94 -7.55 -10.17
N ASP A 175 -20.25 -7.14 -11.24
CA ASP A 175 -18.86 -7.50 -11.49
C ASP A 175 -17.93 -7.03 -10.36
N ASN A 176 -17.09 -7.95 -9.88
CA ASN A 176 -15.96 -7.65 -9.00
C ASN A 176 -14.72 -7.23 -9.80
N SER A 177 -13.71 -6.73 -9.09
CA SER A 177 -12.40 -6.48 -9.66
C SER A 177 -11.81 -7.75 -10.27
N LYS A 178 -11.23 -7.65 -11.46
CA LYS A 178 -10.45 -8.73 -12.07
C LYS A 178 -9.04 -8.72 -11.48
N VAL A 179 -8.62 -9.86 -10.96
CA VAL A 179 -7.35 -9.97 -10.22
C VAL A 179 -6.31 -10.78 -10.98
N SER A 180 -5.06 -10.43 -10.80
CA SER A 180 -3.91 -11.18 -11.35
C SER A 180 -2.69 -11.04 -10.45
N VAL A 181 -1.84 -12.08 -10.42
CA VAL A 181 -0.58 -12.08 -9.69
C VAL A 181 0.56 -11.77 -10.63
N HIS A 182 1.46 -10.92 -10.17
CA HIS A 182 2.66 -10.52 -10.89
C HIS A 182 3.88 -10.67 -9.98
N THR A 183 5.02 -10.92 -10.59
CA THR A 183 6.33 -10.88 -9.93
C THR A 183 7.22 -9.86 -10.61
N PHE A 184 8.00 -9.14 -9.80
CA PHE A 184 8.99 -8.19 -10.26
C PHE A 184 10.38 -8.63 -9.77
N ASP A 185 11.30 -8.86 -10.70
CA ASP A 185 12.70 -9.12 -10.39
C ASP A 185 13.45 -7.78 -10.22
N ILE A 186 14.00 -7.54 -9.03
CA ILE A 186 14.60 -6.25 -8.65
C ILE A 186 15.90 -5.97 -9.41
N LYS A 187 16.63 -7.01 -9.80
CA LYS A 187 17.90 -6.87 -10.52
C LYS A 187 17.68 -6.60 -12.00
N SER A 188 16.89 -7.42 -12.64
CA SER A 188 16.61 -7.30 -14.09
C SER A 188 15.56 -6.26 -14.41
N LYS A 189 14.77 -5.81 -13.42
CA LYS A 189 13.61 -4.90 -13.55
C LYS A 189 12.52 -5.46 -14.49
N VAL A 190 12.37 -6.77 -14.52
CA VAL A 190 11.38 -7.45 -15.35
C VAL A 190 10.18 -7.84 -14.50
N THR A 191 9.00 -7.45 -14.96
CA THR A 191 7.71 -7.90 -14.42
C THR A 191 7.21 -9.10 -15.24
N ARG A 192 6.67 -10.10 -14.56
CA ARG A 192 6.01 -11.26 -15.18
C ARG A 192 4.67 -11.51 -14.53
N LYS A 193 3.63 -11.70 -15.32
CA LYS A 193 2.35 -12.21 -14.85
C LYS A 193 2.49 -13.71 -14.56
N ILE A 194 1.94 -14.15 -13.44
CA ILE A 194 1.84 -15.57 -13.10
C ILE A 194 0.55 -16.09 -13.75
N ASP A 195 0.67 -17.16 -14.50
CA ASP A 195 -0.49 -17.87 -15.04
C ASP A 195 -1.10 -18.74 -13.94
N LEU A 196 -2.32 -18.41 -13.55
CA LEU A 196 -3.09 -19.11 -12.54
C LEU A 196 -4.32 -19.73 -13.15
N PRO A 197 -4.70 -20.95 -12.78
CA PRO A 197 -5.95 -21.57 -13.19
C PRO A 197 -7.12 -20.95 -12.40
N LEU A 198 -7.34 -19.64 -12.59
CA LEU A 198 -8.36 -18.88 -11.89
C LEU A 198 -9.51 -18.60 -12.86
N ASP A 199 -10.73 -18.86 -12.42
CA ASP A 199 -11.93 -18.46 -13.15
C ASP A 199 -12.04 -16.93 -13.23
N GLU A 200 -12.86 -16.43 -14.17
CA GLU A 200 -13.02 -14.98 -14.38
C GLU A 200 -13.45 -14.23 -13.10
N ASP A 201 -14.23 -14.88 -12.24
CA ASP A 201 -14.73 -14.35 -10.98
C ASP A 201 -13.99 -14.93 -9.76
N GLY A 202 -12.84 -15.56 -9.99
CA GLY A 202 -12.03 -16.15 -8.94
C GLY A 202 -11.36 -15.13 -8.05
N TYR A 203 -11.19 -15.47 -6.77
CA TYR A 203 -10.54 -14.62 -5.77
C TYR A 203 -9.12 -15.09 -5.47
N ILE A 204 -8.23 -14.14 -5.15
CA ILE A 204 -6.88 -14.40 -4.66
C ILE A 204 -6.77 -13.78 -3.25
N PRO A 205 -7.19 -14.49 -2.21
CA PRO A 205 -7.32 -13.92 -0.87
C PRO A 205 -5.98 -13.62 -0.20
N ARG A 206 -4.88 -14.21 -0.66
CA ARG A 206 -3.56 -13.98 -0.08
C ARG A 206 -2.45 -14.46 -1.01
N ILE A 207 -1.30 -13.76 -0.96
CA ILE A 207 -0.03 -14.22 -1.55
C ILE A 207 1.04 -14.25 -0.48
N LYS A 208 1.93 -15.23 -0.55
CA LYS A 208 3.11 -15.35 0.31
C LYS A 208 4.25 -16.02 -0.44
N PHE A 209 5.47 -15.55 -0.23
CA PHE A 209 6.64 -16.32 -0.61
C PHE A 209 6.91 -17.40 0.45
N THR A 210 7.21 -18.61 0.01
CA THR A 210 7.89 -19.62 0.83
C THR A 210 9.40 -19.44 0.68
N LEU A 211 10.20 -20.22 1.42
CA LEU A 211 11.67 -20.15 1.32
C LEU A 211 12.20 -20.44 -0.10
N SER A 212 11.42 -21.07 -0.96
CA SER A 212 11.82 -21.45 -2.32
C SER A 212 10.89 -21.00 -3.43
N LEU A 213 9.61 -20.73 -3.18
CA LEU A 213 8.58 -20.43 -4.20
C LEU A 213 7.46 -19.55 -3.63
N ILE A 214 6.68 -18.92 -4.53
CA ILE A 214 5.46 -18.20 -4.18
C ILE A 214 4.36 -19.19 -3.81
N HIS A 215 3.68 -18.95 -2.70
CA HIS A 215 2.43 -19.59 -2.33
C HIS A 215 1.25 -18.64 -2.57
N ILE A 216 0.25 -19.14 -3.25
CA ILE A 216 -0.99 -18.41 -3.59
C ILE A 216 -2.16 -19.17 -3.01
#